data_3a2a4c579eb1750b7b3c96b25e7b2c1b
#
_entry.id   3a2a4c579eb1750b7b3c96b25e7b2c1b
#
_cell.length_a   1.000
_cell.length_b   1.000
_cell.length_c   1.000
_cell.angle_alpha   90.00
_cell.angle_beta   90.00
_cell.angle_gamma   90.00
#
_symmetry.space_group_name_H-M   'P 1'
#
loop_
_entity.id
_entity.type
_entity.pdbx_description
1 polymer ?
#
loop_
_entity_poly.entity_id
_entity_poly.type
_entity_poly.pdbx_seq_one_letter_code
_entity_poly.pdbx_strand_id
1 'polypeptide(L)'
;MAGQLKEVRNRIKSVQSTQQITKAMKMVSAAKLRRAQDAIVQMRPYAQKLQEMLSNIVSNSEGGTNMKLATERPVEKVLMIVITSDRGLAGAFNANTIKLTKATIVQKYASQYQKGNVTIWNIGKKGYEHFSKNNYKADATYKDIFLNLTFENVQQASKAAMVAFEEKQFDVVEIVYSQFKNAATQRFEVERFLPIPKVEKTEGKANADFIYDPSKELLIEELMPKILNTQLYKAVLDSNASEHGARMTAMDKASENANELLRALKISYNRARQAAITTELTEIVSGAAALEG
;
A
#
# COMPACT_ATOMS: atom_id res chain seq x y z
N MET A 1 14.31 21.96 -41.23
CA MET A 1 13.07 22.44 -40.53
C MET A 1 11.91 21.44 -40.61
N ALA A 2 11.65 20.74 -41.69
CA ALA A 2 10.59 19.71 -41.79
C ALA A 2 10.71 18.58 -40.74
N GLY A 3 11.94 18.16 -40.33
CA GLY A 3 12.19 17.18 -39.30
C GLY A 3 11.70 17.62 -37.93
N GLN A 4 11.95 18.86 -37.52
CA GLN A 4 11.54 19.42 -36.22
C GLN A 4 10.02 19.50 -36.09
N LEU A 5 9.32 19.87 -37.15
CA LEU A 5 7.85 19.94 -37.17
C LEU A 5 7.19 18.57 -37.03
N LYS A 6 7.78 17.54 -37.67
CA LYS A 6 7.36 16.15 -37.57
C LYS A 6 7.59 15.63 -36.15
N GLU A 7 8.72 15.96 -35.54
CA GLU A 7 9.03 15.55 -34.16
C GLU A 7 8.03 16.12 -33.15
N VAL A 8 7.78 17.45 -33.19
CA VAL A 8 6.81 18.09 -32.29
C VAL A 8 5.40 17.52 -32.49
N ARG A 9 4.98 17.22 -33.73
CA ARG A 9 3.69 16.58 -34.03
C ARG A 9 3.60 15.19 -33.38
N ASN A 10 4.65 14.38 -33.48
CA ASN A 10 4.69 13.04 -32.86
C ASN A 10 4.64 13.13 -31.35
N ARG A 11 5.33 14.12 -30.76
CA ARG A 11 5.30 14.36 -29.32
C ARG A 11 3.91 14.77 -28.84
N ILE A 12 3.20 15.63 -29.58
CA ILE A 12 1.80 15.98 -29.28
C ILE A 12 0.92 14.72 -29.25
N LYS A 13 1.00 13.85 -30.26
CA LYS A 13 0.23 12.61 -30.32
C LYS A 13 0.53 11.69 -29.13
N SER A 14 1.81 11.52 -28.79
CA SER A 14 2.25 10.71 -27.64
C SER A 14 1.69 11.22 -26.31
N VAL A 15 1.78 12.56 -26.08
CA VAL A 15 1.27 13.17 -24.85
C VAL A 15 -0.27 13.09 -24.77
N GLN A 16 -0.97 13.25 -25.90
CA GLN A 16 -2.43 13.07 -25.97
C GLN A 16 -2.84 11.63 -25.59
N SER A 17 -2.14 10.63 -26.13
CA SER A 17 -2.38 9.22 -25.78
C SER A 17 -2.12 8.97 -24.30
N THR A 18 -1.00 9.46 -23.76
CA THR A 18 -0.67 9.36 -22.34
C THR A 18 -1.74 9.98 -21.45
N GLN A 19 -2.26 11.15 -21.82
CA GLN A 19 -3.34 11.82 -21.11
C GLN A 19 -4.63 10.99 -21.09
N GLN A 20 -4.99 10.38 -22.22
CA GLN A 20 -6.18 9.52 -22.28
C GLN A 20 -6.01 8.30 -21.37
N ILE A 21 -4.83 7.69 -21.37
CA ILE A 21 -4.50 6.54 -20.50
C ILE A 21 -4.58 6.96 -19.03
N THR A 22 -3.98 8.09 -18.63
CA THR A 22 -4.01 8.55 -17.24
C THR A 22 -5.42 8.88 -16.77
N LYS A 23 -6.25 9.48 -17.61
CA LYS A 23 -7.69 9.69 -17.32
C LYS A 23 -8.44 8.38 -17.12
N ALA A 24 -8.22 7.39 -17.97
CA ALA A 24 -8.83 6.06 -17.82
C ALA A 24 -8.37 5.39 -16.52
N MET A 25 -7.07 5.45 -16.21
CA MET A 25 -6.52 4.89 -14.96
C MET A 25 -7.08 5.59 -13.72
N LYS A 26 -7.31 6.91 -13.75
CA LYS A 26 -8.00 7.65 -12.69
C LYS A 26 -9.39 7.09 -12.45
N MET A 27 -10.20 6.92 -13.49
CA MET A 27 -11.57 6.40 -13.37
C MET A 27 -11.61 4.97 -12.84
N VAL A 28 -10.74 4.09 -13.32
CA VAL A 28 -10.63 2.71 -12.82
C VAL A 28 -10.21 2.69 -11.33
N SER A 29 -9.25 3.55 -10.96
CA SER A 29 -8.80 3.65 -9.56
C SER A 29 -9.91 4.18 -8.64
N ALA A 30 -10.72 5.15 -9.09
CA ALA A 30 -11.87 5.65 -8.34
C ALA A 30 -12.92 4.57 -8.10
N ALA A 31 -13.23 3.76 -9.13
CA ALA A 31 -14.18 2.65 -9.00
C ALA A 31 -13.68 1.58 -8.02
N LYS A 32 -12.38 1.24 -8.07
CA LYS A 32 -11.76 0.29 -7.13
C LYS A 32 -11.68 0.85 -5.71
N LEU A 33 -11.38 2.13 -5.56
CA LEU A 33 -11.38 2.82 -4.26
C LEU A 33 -12.75 2.72 -3.61
N ARG A 34 -13.83 3.00 -4.35
CA ARG A 34 -15.18 2.91 -3.82
C ARG A 34 -15.49 1.50 -3.31
N ARG A 35 -15.17 0.45 -4.08
CA ARG A 35 -15.36 -0.94 -3.63
C ARG A 35 -14.56 -1.27 -2.37
N ALA A 36 -13.31 -0.80 -2.29
CA ALA A 36 -12.49 -0.99 -1.10
C ALA A 36 -13.05 -0.25 0.12
N GLN A 37 -13.58 0.96 -0.06
CA GLN A 37 -14.25 1.71 1.00
C GLN A 37 -15.50 1.00 1.50
N ASP A 38 -16.33 0.48 0.60
CA ASP A 38 -17.53 -0.28 0.96
C ASP A 38 -17.16 -1.52 1.80
N ALA A 39 -16.11 -2.24 1.42
CA ALA A 39 -15.62 -3.39 2.17
C ALA A 39 -15.11 -3.01 3.58
N ILE A 40 -14.38 -1.89 3.71
CA ILE A 40 -13.91 -1.37 5.01
C ILE A 40 -15.08 -1.00 5.91
N VAL A 41 -16.08 -0.29 5.36
CA VAL A 41 -17.27 0.14 6.13
C VAL A 41 -18.05 -1.06 6.65
N GLN A 42 -18.23 -2.10 5.83
CA GLN A 42 -18.90 -3.34 6.24
C GLN A 42 -18.14 -4.09 7.33
N MET A 43 -16.80 -4.04 7.31
CA MET A 43 -15.97 -4.78 8.27
C MET A 43 -15.78 -4.04 9.61
N ARG A 44 -15.86 -2.71 9.63
CA ARG A 44 -15.61 -1.88 10.84
C ARG A 44 -16.41 -2.29 12.07
N PRO A 45 -17.75 -2.50 12.01
CA PRO A 45 -18.53 -2.86 13.19
C PRO A 45 -18.07 -4.20 13.80
N TYR A 46 -17.78 -5.17 12.94
CA TYR A 46 -17.29 -6.48 13.36
C TYR A 46 -15.90 -6.39 14.03
N ALA A 47 -14.96 -5.69 13.41
CA ALA A 47 -13.63 -5.52 13.97
C ALA A 47 -13.64 -4.76 15.31
N GLN A 48 -14.46 -3.71 15.42
CA GLN A 48 -14.63 -2.97 16.68
C GLN A 48 -15.22 -3.84 17.78
N LYS A 49 -16.24 -4.62 17.46
CA LYS A 49 -16.89 -5.50 18.45
C LYS A 49 -15.95 -6.59 18.94
N LEU A 50 -15.17 -7.20 18.05
CA LEU A 50 -14.15 -8.17 18.43
C LEU A 50 -13.09 -7.55 19.35
N GLN A 51 -12.65 -6.33 19.06
CA GLN A 51 -11.66 -5.63 19.87
C GLN A 51 -12.21 -5.24 21.26
N GLU A 52 -13.47 -4.82 21.34
CA GLU A 52 -14.15 -4.58 22.62
C GLU A 52 -14.27 -5.86 23.45
N MET A 53 -14.66 -6.97 22.83
CA MET A 53 -14.75 -8.27 23.49
C MET A 53 -13.39 -8.71 24.04
N LEU A 54 -12.33 -8.61 23.22
CA LEU A 54 -10.97 -8.93 23.65
C LEU A 54 -10.54 -8.06 24.84
N SER A 55 -10.73 -6.74 24.74
CA SER A 55 -10.40 -5.80 25.82
C SER A 55 -11.09 -6.20 27.14
N ASN A 56 -12.38 -6.54 27.09
CA ASN A 56 -13.15 -6.95 28.26
C ASN A 56 -12.68 -8.29 28.83
N ILE A 57 -12.37 -9.25 27.97
CA ILE A 57 -11.91 -10.59 28.39
C ILE A 57 -10.52 -10.48 29.04
N VAL A 58 -9.58 -9.74 28.42
CA VAL A 58 -8.21 -9.60 28.93
C VAL A 58 -8.18 -8.78 30.23
N SER A 59 -8.96 -7.70 30.32
CA SER A 59 -9.02 -6.85 31.53
C SER A 59 -9.58 -7.59 32.75
N ASN A 60 -10.48 -8.57 32.54
CA ASN A 60 -11.12 -9.38 33.60
C ASN A 60 -10.37 -10.70 33.87
N SER A 61 -9.24 -10.97 33.21
CA SER A 61 -8.41 -12.15 33.46
C SER A 61 -7.39 -11.83 34.53
N GLU A 62 -7.70 -12.17 35.79
CA GLU A 62 -6.71 -12.21 36.86
C GLU A 62 -5.82 -13.43 36.63
N GLY A 63 -4.62 -13.22 36.16
CA GLY A 63 -3.50 -14.15 36.20
C GLY A 63 -3.69 -15.57 35.70
N GLY A 64 -3.08 -15.93 34.59
CA GLY A 64 -2.73 -17.32 34.36
C GLY A 64 -3.31 -18.03 33.15
N THR A 65 -4.02 -17.38 32.26
CA THR A 65 -4.37 -18.01 30.98
C THR A 65 -3.10 -18.10 30.15
N ASN A 66 -2.67 -19.32 29.84
CA ASN A 66 -1.48 -19.64 29.07
C ASN A 66 -1.72 -19.27 27.57
N MET A 67 -1.84 -17.96 27.31
CA MET A 67 -2.09 -17.45 25.97
C MET A 67 -0.79 -17.51 25.16
N LYS A 68 -0.57 -18.61 24.45
CA LYS A 68 0.61 -18.79 23.60
C LYS A 68 0.91 -17.59 22.69
N LEU A 69 -0.15 -16.98 22.13
CA LEU A 69 -0.05 -15.84 21.22
C LEU A 69 0.19 -14.48 21.93
N ALA A 70 0.04 -14.41 23.24
CA ALA A 70 0.30 -13.21 24.05
C ALA A 70 1.61 -13.29 24.86
N THR A 71 2.36 -14.39 24.75
CA THR A 71 3.58 -14.61 25.51
C THR A 71 4.71 -13.75 24.98
N GLU A 72 5.15 -12.78 25.78
CA GLU A 72 6.34 -11.97 25.48
C GLU A 72 7.61 -12.78 25.70
N ARG A 73 8.55 -12.66 24.75
CA ARG A 73 9.86 -13.33 24.77
C ARG A 73 10.96 -12.32 24.45
N PRO A 74 12.22 -12.59 24.83
CA PRO A 74 13.36 -11.83 24.30
C PRO A 74 13.31 -11.84 22.77
N VAL A 75 13.41 -10.65 22.16
CA VAL A 75 13.28 -10.51 20.71
C VAL A 75 14.59 -10.87 20.03
N GLU A 76 14.64 -12.07 19.44
CA GLU A 76 15.77 -12.52 18.62
C GLU A 76 15.42 -12.57 17.14
N LYS A 77 14.22 -13.05 16.79
CA LYS A 77 13.74 -13.23 15.41
C LYS A 77 12.50 -12.40 15.17
N VAL A 78 12.51 -11.61 14.10
CA VAL A 78 11.43 -10.68 13.76
C VAL A 78 10.85 -11.00 12.41
N LEU A 79 9.52 -11.05 12.33
CA LEU A 79 8.77 -11.09 11.08
C LEU A 79 8.11 -9.72 10.83
N MET A 80 8.30 -9.19 9.64
CA MET A 80 7.60 -7.99 9.18
C MET A 80 6.68 -8.35 8.01
N ILE A 81 5.37 -8.20 8.18
CA ILE A 81 4.39 -8.36 7.11
C ILE A 81 4.20 -6.99 6.47
N VAL A 82 4.71 -6.82 5.25
CA VAL A 82 4.72 -5.54 4.56
C VAL A 82 3.71 -5.53 3.43
N ILE A 83 2.75 -4.61 3.49
CA ILE A 83 1.64 -4.52 2.54
C ILE A 83 1.93 -3.39 1.54
N THR A 84 2.19 -3.76 0.30
CA THR A 84 2.44 -2.85 -0.83
C THR A 84 1.49 -3.16 -1.98
N SER A 85 1.56 -2.42 -3.07
CA SER A 85 0.75 -2.70 -4.26
C SER A 85 1.42 -3.72 -5.20
N ASP A 86 0.61 -4.31 -6.08
CA ASP A 86 1.12 -5.15 -7.18
C ASP A 86 1.68 -4.32 -8.33
N ARG A 87 1.17 -3.11 -8.54
CA ARG A 87 1.51 -2.26 -9.68
C ARG A 87 2.03 -0.90 -9.22
N GLY A 88 2.94 -0.32 -9.99
CA GLY A 88 3.42 1.04 -9.79
C GLY A 88 2.36 2.12 -10.08
N LEU A 89 2.83 3.34 -10.25
CA LEU A 89 2.03 4.53 -10.57
C LEU A 89 0.98 4.90 -9.47
N ALA A 90 1.24 4.53 -8.23
CA ALA A 90 0.44 4.91 -7.06
C ALA A 90 1.11 6.04 -6.25
N GLY A 91 1.73 7.00 -6.93
CA GLY A 91 2.47 8.08 -6.27
C GLY A 91 3.57 7.55 -5.34
N ALA A 92 3.65 8.09 -4.14
CA ALA A 92 4.66 7.73 -3.14
C ALA A 92 4.23 6.52 -2.25
N PHE A 93 3.08 5.90 -2.48
CA PHE A 93 2.51 4.84 -1.64
C PHE A 93 3.53 3.73 -1.35
N ASN A 94 4.08 3.08 -2.37
CA ASN A 94 5.05 2.00 -2.18
C ASN A 94 6.36 2.49 -1.56
N ALA A 95 6.86 3.63 -2.01
CA ALA A 95 8.09 4.21 -1.52
C ALA A 95 8.01 4.54 -0.02
N ASN A 96 6.89 5.09 0.43
CA ASN A 96 6.68 5.43 1.84
C ASN A 96 6.53 4.18 2.71
N THR A 97 5.80 3.15 2.27
CA THR A 97 5.69 1.87 3.00
C THR A 97 7.07 1.22 3.16
N ILE A 98 7.85 1.16 2.08
CA ILE A 98 9.20 0.61 2.09
C ILE A 98 10.13 1.44 2.99
N LYS A 99 10.05 2.77 2.92
CA LYS A 99 10.84 3.67 3.77
C LYS A 99 10.51 3.46 5.25
N LEU A 100 9.23 3.35 5.59
CA LEU A 100 8.80 3.08 6.96
C LEU A 100 9.31 1.72 7.45
N THR A 101 9.19 0.68 6.63
CA THR A 101 9.73 -0.66 6.96
C THR A 101 11.21 -0.60 7.28
N LYS A 102 12.01 0.03 6.40
CA LYS A 102 13.46 0.19 6.61
C LYS A 102 13.77 1.00 7.89
N ALA A 103 13.04 2.10 8.12
CA ALA A 103 13.22 2.91 9.32
C ALA A 103 12.91 2.10 10.58
N THR A 104 11.84 1.31 10.58
CA THR A 104 11.48 0.44 11.72
C THR A 104 12.56 -0.60 11.99
N ILE A 105 13.10 -1.25 10.94
CA ILE A 105 14.19 -2.22 11.07
C ILE A 105 15.43 -1.56 11.72
N VAL A 106 15.83 -0.40 11.22
CA VAL A 106 17.02 0.30 11.73
C VAL A 106 16.81 0.83 13.15
N GLN A 107 15.61 1.34 13.48
CA GLN A 107 15.36 1.96 14.79
C GLN A 107 15.06 0.92 15.87
N LYS A 108 14.29 -0.13 15.57
CA LYS A 108 13.84 -1.10 16.57
C LYS A 108 14.61 -2.42 16.55
N TYR A 109 15.11 -2.86 15.38
CA TYR A 109 15.61 -4.21 15.15
C TYR A 109 17.00 -4.24 14.50
N ALA A 110 17.82 -3.23 14.73
CA ALA A 110 19.15 -3.12 14.11
C ALA A 110 20.05 -4.34 14.42
N SER A 111 20.07 -4.79 15.68
CA SER A 111 20.86 -5.94 16.11
C SER A 111 20.38 -7.26 15.48
N GLN A 112 19.07 -7.46 15.39
CA GLN A 112 18.45 -8.62 14.76
C GLN A 112 18.72 -8.62 13.24
N TYR A 113 18.65 -7.44 12.62
CA TYR A 113 18.94 -7.30 11.20
C TYR A 113 20.41 -7.65 10.88
N GLN A 114 21.37 -7.17 11.68
CA GLN A 114 22.78 -7.52 11.50
C GLN A 114 23.05 -9.01 11.64
N LYS A 115 22.29 -9.72 12.49
CA LYS A 115 22.35 -11.16 12.66
C LYS A 115 21.59 -11.94 11.57
N GLY A 116 20.94 -11.28 10.61
CA GLY A 116 20.10 -11.92 9.58
C GLY A 116 18.77 -12.48 10.09
N ASN A 117 18.33 -12.05 11.25
CA ASN A 117 17.14 -12.55 11.95
C ASN A 117 15.86 -11.72 11.68
N VAL A 118 15.86 -10.86 10.68
CA VAL A 118 14.66 -10.14 10.22
C VAL A 118 14.19 -10.75 8.91
N THR A 119 12.98 -11.26 8.90
CA THR A 119 12.33 -11.82 7.70
C THR A 119 11.16 -10.90 7.30
N ILE A 120 10.98 -10.70 6.01
CA ILE A 120 9.91 -9.86 5.45
C ILE A 120 8.97 -10.72 4.63
N TRP A 121 7.73 -10.85 5.07
CA TRP A 121 6.66 -11.38 4.23
C TRP A 121 6.01 -10.24 3.45
N ASN A 122 5.90 -10.42 2.15
CA ASN A 122 5.39 -9.39 1.28
C ASN A 122 3.97 -9.71 0.82
N ILE A 123 3.04 -8.80 1.09
CA ILE A 123 1.73 -8.76 0.46
C ILE A 123 1.81 -7.66 -0.60
N GLY A 124 1.79 -8.06 -1.88
CA GLY A 124 2.02 -7.16 -3.02
C GLY A 124 3.42 -7.28 -3.63
N LYS A 125 3.46 -7.22 -4.96
CA LYS A 125 4.68 -7.48 -5.76
C LYS A 125 5.76 -6.42 -5.58
N LYS A 126 5.38 -5.14 -5.42
CA LYS A 126 6.35 -4.04 -5.37
C LYS A 126 7.24 -4.06 -4.14
N GLY A 127 6.73 -4.51 -3.00
CA GLY A 127 7.53 -4.76 -1.80
C GLY A 127 8.53 -5.89 -2.03
N TYR A 128 8.06 -7.03 -2.51
CA TYR A 128 8.91 -8.18 -2.81
C TYR A 128 10.02 -7.83 -3.80
N GLU A 129 9.70 -7.19 -4.93
CA GLU A 129 10.69 -6.74 -5.92
C GLU A 129 11.77 -5.85 -5.31
N HIS A 130 11.38 -4.96 -4.39
CA HIS A 130 12.31 -4.05 -3.74
C HIS A 130 13.20 -4.76 -2.72
N PHE A 131 12.61 -5.52 -1.80
CA PHE A 131 13.35 -6.14 -0.70
C PHE A 131 14.26 -7.27 -1.18
N SER A 132 13.81 -8.09 -2.13
CA SER A 132 14.63 -9.16 -2.73
C SER A 132 15.86 -8.61 -3.46
N LYS A 133 15.72 -7.48 -4.20
CA LYS A 133 16.85 -6.83 -4.89
C LYS A 133 17.85 -6.15 -3.95
N ASN A 134 17.45 -5.81 -2.74
CA ASN A 134 18.27 -5.11 -1.76
C ASN A 134 18.78 -6.03 -0.63
N ASN A 135 18.88 -7.34 -0.89
CA ASN A 135 19.44 -8.35 0.02
C ASN A 135 18.73 -8.47 1.38
N TYR A 136 17.45 -8.16 1.45
CA TYR A 136 16.61 -8.49 2.61
C TYR A 136 16.11 -9.93 2.48
N LYS A 137 15.94 -10.62 3.61
CA LYS A 137 15.30 -11.94 3.64
C LYS A 137 13.80 -11.80 3.36
N ALA A 138 13.45 -11.72 2.07
CA ALA A 138 12.11 -11.46 1.58
C ALA A 138 11.44 -12.75 1.11
N ASP A 139 10.23 -13.02 1.59
CA ASP A 139 9.39 -14.16 1.20
C ASP A 139 8.36 -13.73 0.15
N ALA A 140 8.12 -14.60 -0.83
CA ALA A 140 7.23 -14.37 -1.96
C ALA A 140 5.87 -15.06 -1.83
N THR A 141 5.64 -15.86 -0.77
CA THR A 141 4.49 -16.77 -0.64
C THR A 141 3.17 -16.02 -0.75
N TYR A 142 3.09 -14.83 -0.14
CA TYR A 142 1.84 -14.06 -0.06
C TYR A 142 1.79 -12.84 -0.99
N LYS A 143 2.76 -12.66 -1.88
CA LYS A 143 2.86 -11.48 -2.76
C LYS A 143 1.67 -11.31 -3.71
N ASP A 144 0.97 -12.39 -4.02
CA ASP A 144 -0.09 -12.43 -5.04
C ASP A 144 -1.52 -12.33 -4.45
N ILE A 145 -1.67 -12.04 -3.14
CA ILE A 145 -2.99 -11.94 -2.45
C ILE A 145 -3.95 -10.98 -3.17
N PHE A 146 -3.45 -9.88 -3.74
CA PHE A 146 -4.29 -8.89 -4.42
C PHE A 146 -4.86 -9.37 -5.78
N LEU A 147 -4.41 -10.50 -6.32
CA LEU A 147 -5.04 -11.10 -7.51
C LEU A 147 -6.44 -11.63 -7.19
N ASN A 148 -6.61 -12.17 -5.98
CA ASN A 148 -7.90 -12.63 -5.46
C ASN A 148 -7.99 -12.24 -3.98
N LEU A 149 -8.38 -10.98 -3.71
CA LEU A 149 -8.48 -10.44 -2.36
C LEU A 149 -9.76 -10.91 -1.69
N THR A 150 -9.69 -12.04 -1.00
CA THR A 150 -10.73 -12.60 -0.15
C THR A 150 -10.25 -12.70 1.30
N PHE A 151 -11.18 -12.84 2.22
CA PHE A 151 -10.86 -13.07 3.64
C PHE A 151 -10.05 -14.36 3.81
N GLU A 152 -10.43 -15.43 3.12
CA GLU A 152 -9.79 -16.73 3.19
C GLU A 152 -8.31 -16.70 2.78
N ASN A 153 -7.98 -15.98 1.71
CA ASN A 153 -6.60 -15.87 1.24
C ASN A 153 -5.71 -15.06 2.21
N VAL A 154 -6.26 -14.01 2.80
CA VAL A 154 -5.54 -13.24 3.84
C VAL A 154 -5.42 -14.04 5.14
N GLN A 155 -6.46 -14.80 5.49
CA GLN A 155 -6.46 -15.66 6.65
C GLN A 155 -5.35 -16.73 6.60
N GLN A 156 -5.00 -17.25 5.43
CA GLN A 156 -3.88 -18.18 5.28
C GLN A 156 -2.56 -17.56 5.74
N ALA A 157 -2.28 -16.31 5.35
CA ALA A 157 -1.08 -15.59 5.80
C ALA A 157 -1.10 -15.33 7.31
N SER A 158 -2.26 -14.95 7.87
CA SER A 158 -2.45 -14.75 9.30
C SER A 158 -2.23 -16.03 10.09
N LYS A 159 -2.84 -17.14 9.68
CA LYS A 159 -2.68 -18.44 10.32
C LYS A 159 -1.23 -18.91 10.29
N ALA A 160 -0.58 -18.78 9.16
CA ALA A 160 0.84 -19.14 9.05
C ALA A 160 1.74 -18.29 9.96
N ALA A 161 1.44 -17.00 10.14
CA ALA A 161 2.17 -16.13 11.06
C ALA A 161 1.92 -16.55 12.54
N MET A 162 0.70 -16.93 12.91
CA MET A 162 0.38 -17.46 14.25
C MET A 162 1.11 -18.76 14.53
N VAL A 163 1.08 -19.72 13.62
CA VAL A 163 1.80 -21.00 13.74
C VAL A 163 3.30 -20.78 13.89
N ALA A 164 3.88 -19.95 13.02
CA ALA A 164 5.32 -19.63 13.07
C ALA A 164 5.73 -18.95 14.39
N PHE A 165 4.85 -18.15 14.99
CA PHE A 165 5.07 -17.55 16.29
C PHE A 165 4.98 -18.61 17.42
N GLU A 166 3.99 -19.50 17.40
CA GLU A 166 3.83 -20.58 18.39
C GLU A 166 5.01 -21.56 18.35
N GLU A 167 5.52 -21.88 17.16
CA GLU A 167 6.70 -22.72 16.92
C GLU A 167 8.04 -22.02 17.24
N LYS A 168 8.00 -20.78 17.75
CA LYS A 168 9.20 -19.98 18.06
C LYS A 168 10.11 -19.70 16.86
N GLN A 169 9.52 -19.71 15.65
CA GLN A 169 10.26 -19.26 14.46
C GLN A 169 10.46 -17.74 14.46
N PHE A 170 9.51 -16.99 15.07
CA PHE A 170 9.57 -15.56 15.28
C PHE A 170 9.10 -15.19 16.68
N ASP A 171 9.73 -14.20 17.29
CA ASP A 171 9.39 -13.69 18.63
C ASP A 171 8.52 -12.45 18.56
N VAL A 172 8.55 -11.77 17.43
CA VAL A 172 7.76 -10.57 17.14
C VAL A 172 7.28 -10.61 15.69
N VAL A 173 6.01 -10.25 15.50
CA VAL A 173 5.42 -10.04 14.18
C VAL A 173 4.83 -8.64 14.13
N GLU A 174 5.27 -7.81 13.18
CA GLU A 174 4.72 -6.47 12.93
C GLU A 174 4.13 -6.38 11.53
N ILE A 175 3.01 -5.63 11.40
CA ILE A 175 2.38 -5.32 10.12
C ILE A 175 2.74 -3.89 9.75
N VAL A 176 3.30 -3.70 8.55
CA VAL A 176 3.56 -2.37 7.98
C VAL A 176 2.59 -2.13 6.84
N TYR A 177 1.72 -1.15 7.02
CA TYR A 177 0.64 -0.91 6.09
C TYR A 177 0.28 0.58 6.00
N SER A 178 -0.61 0.91 5.08
CA SER A 178 -1.14 2.27 4.95
C SER A 178 -2.61 2.31 5.36
N GLN A 179 -2.89 2.97 6.48
CA GLN A 179 -4.24 3.22 6.94
C GLN A 179 -4.94 4.24 6.03
N PHE A 180 -6.12 3.91 5.57
CA PHE A 180 -6.92 4.80 4.73
C PHE A 180 -7.65 5.85 5.58
N LYS A 181 -7.35 7.14 5.34
CA LYS A 181 -8.11 8.28 5.89
C LYS A 181 -9.04 8.89 4.84
N ASN A 182 -8.48 9.26 3.71
CA ASN A 182 -9.20 9.78 2.55
C ASN A 182 -8.35 9.58 1.28
N ALA A 183 -8.90 9.90 0.11
CA ALA A 183 -8.22 9.69 -1.16
C ALA A 183 -6.90 10.46 -1.31
N ALA A 184 -6.75 11.60 -0.63
CA ALA A 184 -5.56 12.45 -0.71
C ALA A 184 -4.54 12.16 0.39
N THR A 185 -4.98 11.65 1.55
CA THR A 185 -4.13 11.48 2.74
C THR A 185 -4.13 10.02 3.18
N GLN A 186 -2.94 9.43 3.17
CA GLN A 186 -2.67 8.11 3.72
C GLN A 186 -1.82 8.25 4.99
N ARG A 187 -2.03 7.38 5.96
CA ARG A 187 -1.19 7.27 7.16
C ARG A 187 -0.47 5.94 7.14
N PHE A 188 0.86 5.99 7.09
CA PHE A 188 1.69 4.80 7.12
C PHE A 188 1.94 4.42 8.57
N GLU A 189 1.64 3.18 8.94
CA GLU A 189 1.70 2.69 10.30
C GLU A 189 2.43 1.35 10.40
N VAL A 190 3.00 1.15 11.59
CA VAL A 190 3.55 -0.14 12.02
C VAL A 190 2.72 -0.58 13.21
N GLU A 191 2.01 -1.68 13.05
CA GLU A 191 1.14 -2.23 14.09
C GLU A 191 1.67 -3.56 14.57
N ARG A 192 1.74 -3.75 15.90
CA ARG A 192 2.12 -5.03 16.49
C ARG A 192 1.03 -6.04 16.23
N PHE A 193 1.42 -7.17 15.60
CA PHE A 193 0.54 -8.30 15.36
C PHE A 193 0.70 -9.37 16.45
N LEU A 194 1.96 -9.77 16.70
CA LEU A 194 2.30 -10.73 17.74
C LEU A 194 3.59 -10.30 18.46
N PRO A 195 3.72 -10.58 19.77
CA PRO A 195 2.66 -11.01 20.68
C PRO A 195 1.55 -9.97 20.78
N ILE A 196 0.34 -10.43 21.12
CA ILE A 196 -0.81 -9.52 21.30
C ILE A 196 -0.47 -8.56 22.44
N PRO A 197 -0.54 -7.23 22.20
CA PRO A 197 -0.24 -6.24 23.23
C PRO A 197 -1.22 -6.37 24.38
N LYS A 198 -0.72 -6.32 25.61
CA LYS A 198 -1.58 -6.24 26.80
C LYS A 198 -2.39 -4.96 26.73
N VAL A 199 -3.70 -5.09 26.78
CA VAL A 199 -4.59 -3.94 26.85
C VAL A 199 -4.45 -3.32 28.25
N GLU A 200 -3.89 -2.13 28.34
CA GLU A 200 -3.89 -1.38 29.59
C GLU A 200 -5.33 -1.10 30.00
N LYS A 201 -5.64 -1.37 31.28
CA LYS A 201 -6.96 -1.08 31.85
C LYS A 201 -7.24 0.41 31.68
N THR A 202 -8.15 0.76 30.81
CA THR A 202 -8.65 2.13 30.72
C THR A 202 -9.56 2.33 31.93
N GLU A 203 -9.06 3.03 32.94
CA GLU A 203 -9.86 3.45 34.09
C GLU A 203 -11.09 4.23 33.60
N GLY A 204 -12.29 3.74 33.86
CA GLY A 204 -13.54 4.46 33.61
C GLY A 204 -14.59 3.82 32.70
N LYS A 205 -14.35 2.68 32.05
CA LYS A 205 -15.44 1.91 31.41
C LYS A 205 -15.96 0.86 32.39
N ALA A 206 -17.25 0.95 32.72
CA ALA A 206 -17.94 -0.07 33.50
C ALA A 206 -17.66 -1.45 32.89
N ASN A 207 -17.07 -2.35 33.67
CA ASN A 207 -16.87 -3.73 33.30
C ASN A 207 -18.26 -4.33 33.06
N ALA A 208 -18.66 -4.55 31.82
CA ALA A 208 -19.82 -5.36 31.54
C ALA A 208 -19.49 -6.78 32.00
N ASP A 209 -20.24 -7.28 32.99
CA ASP A 209 -20.10 -8.64 33.46
C ASP A 209 -20.72 -9.55 32.40
N PHE A 210 -19.85 -10.20 31.61
CA PHE A 210 -20.29 -11.15 30.58
C PHE A 210 -20.36 -12.54 31.18
N ILE A 211 -21.41 -13.24 30.84
CA ILE A 211 -21.54 -14.70 31.14
C ILE A 211 -20.76 -15.42 30.01
N TYR A 212 -19.73 -16.18 30.40
CA TYR A 212 -18.89 -16.93 29.46
C TYR A 212 -19.39 -18.37 29.38
N ASP A 213 -19.78 -18.87 28.21
CA ASP A 213 -20.22 -20.23 27.96
C ASP A 213 -19.41 -20.82 26.78
N PRO A 214 -18.71 -21.95 26.93
CA PRO A 214 -18.64 -22.82 28.11
C PRO A 214 -17.61 -22.36 29.16
N SER A 215 -16.53 -21.68 28.80
CA SER A 215 -15.54 -21.10 29.72
C SER A 215 -14.83 -19.92 29.09
N LYS A 216 -14.23 -19.08 29.93
CA LYS A 216 -13.46 -17.92 29.50
C LYS A 216 -12.22 -18.31 28.69
N GLU A 217 -11.53 -19.36 29.10
CA GLU A 217 -10.31 -19.86 28.49
C GLU A 217 -10.56 -20.38 27.08
N LEU A 218 -11.59 -21.19 26.89
CA LEU A 218 -11.99 -21.71 25.57
C LEU A 218 -12.42 -20.58 24.60
N LEU A 219 -13.17 -19.60 25.12
CA LEU A 219 -13.56 -18.43 24.34
C LEU A 219 -12.34 -17.62 23.87
N ILE A 220 -11.34 -17.45 24.73
CA ILE A 220 -10.10 -16.76 24.38
C ILE A 220 -9.37 -17.52 23.25
N GLU A 221 -9.19 -18.83 23.40
CA GLU A 221 -8.53 -19.67 22.39
C GLU A 221 -9.23 -19.60 21.03
N GLU A 222 -10.55 -19.48 21.01
CA GLU A 222 -11.32 -19.37 19.77
C GLU A 222 -11.35 -17.94 19.18
N LEU A 223 -11.46 -16.92 20.04
CA LEU A 223 -11.59 -15.53 19.61
C LEU A 223 -10.24 -14.92 19.16
N MET A 224 -9.14 -15.30 19.80
CA MET A 224 -7.82 -14.72 19.48
C MET A 224 -7.42 -14.91 18.02
N PRO A 225 -7.50 -16.11 17.43
CA PRO A 225 -7.24 -16.28 16.01
C PRO A 225 -8.21 -15.49 15.12
N LYS A 226 -9.49 -15.38 15.51
CA LYS A 226 -10.49 -14.59 14.75
C LYS A 226 -10.14 -13.12 14.74
N ILE A 227 -9.69 -12.57 15.87
CA ILE A 227 -9.26 -11.17 16.00
C ILE A 227 -8.04 -10.90 15.16
N LEU A 228 -7.00 -11.73 15.22
CA LEU A 228 -5.79 -11.60 14.44
C LEU A 228 -6.08 -11.70 12.93
N ASN A 229 -6.89 -12.67 12.51
CA ASN A 229 -7.31 -12.77 11.10
C ASN A 229 -8.00 -11.48 10.64
N THR A 230 -8.87 -10.92 11.48
CA THR A 230 -9.59 -9.68 11.20
C THR A 230 -8.65 -8.47 11.17
N GLN A 231 -7.66 -8.41 12.07
CA GLN A 231 -6.65 -7.36 12.12
C GLN A 231 -5.81 -7.31 10.82
N LEU A 232 -5.27 -8.46 10.38
CA LEU A 232 -4.51 -8.52 9.13
C LEU A 232 -5.40 -8.19 7.93
N TYR A 233 -6.63 -8.71 7.87
CA TYR A 233 -7.55 -8.43 6.78
C TYR A 233 -7.92 -6.94 6.70
N LYS A 234 -8.17 -6.29 7.84
CA LYS A 234 -8.37 -4.84 7.95
C LYS A 234 -7.17 -4.07 7.39
N ALA A 235 -5.95 -4.44 7.79
CA ALA A 235 -4.73 -3.79 7.31
C ALA A 235 -4.56 -3.91 5.78
N VAL A 236 -4.91 -5.08 5.21
CA VAL A 236 -4.88 -5.31 3.75
C VAL A 236 -5.94 -4.50 3.04
N LEU A 237 -7.18 -4.42 3.57
CA LEU A 237 -8.24 -3.58 2.98
C LEU A 237 -7.91 -2.09 3.04
N ASP A 238 -7.41 -1.60 4.17
CA ASP A 238 -6.97 -0.22 4.34
C ASP A 238 -5.85 0.13 3.36
N SER A 239 -4.85 -0.74 3.20
CA SER A 239 -3.78 -0.56 2.22
C SER A 239 -4.30 -0.56 0.78
N ASN A 240 -5.26 -1.42 0.46
CA ASN A 240 -5.88 -1.48 -0.87
C ASN A 240 -6.62 -0.17 -1.20
N ALA A 241 -7.40 0.35 -0.25
CA ALA A 241 -8.07 1.63 -0.42
C ALA A 241 -7.07 2.79 -0.55
N SER A 242 -6.03 2.80 0.29
CA SER A 242 -4.95 3.80 0.25
C SER A 242 -4.19 3.78 -1.08
N GLU A 243 -3.88 2.60 -1.61
CA GLU A 243 -3.25 2.40 -2.91
C GLU A 243 -4.10 3.01 -4.03
N HIS A 244 -5.40 2.69 -4.08
CA HIS A 244 -6.29 3.18 -5.12
C HIS A 244 -6.54 4.68 -5.00
N GLY A 245 -6.62 5.24 -3.79
CA GLY A 245 -6.67 6.67 -3.53
C GLY A 245 -5.41 7.38 -4.02
N ALA A 246 -4.23 6.88 -3.66
CA ALA A 246 -2.95 7.42 -4.10
C ALA A 246 -2.79 7.37 -5.62
N ARG A 247 -3.20 6.25 -6.26
CA ARG A 247 -3.15 6.12 -7.72
C ARG A 247 -4.11 7.07 -8.40
N MET A 248 -5.34 7.23 -7.90
CA MET A 248 -6.31 8.18 -8.43
C MET A 248 -5.76 9.60 -8.42
N THR A 249 -5.19 10.05 -7.30
CA THR A 249 -4.59 11.39 -7.15
C THR A 249 -3.36 11.56 -8.05
N ALA A 250 -2.50 10.53 -8.14
CA ALA A 250 -1.32 10.57 -9.00
C ALA A 250 -1.69 10.66 -10.50
N MET A 251 -2.71 9.93 -10.94
CA MET A 251 -3.19 9.96 -12.32
C MET A 251 -3.90 11.27 -12.66
N ASP A 252 -4.55 11.89 -11.68
CA ASP A 252 -5.15 13.22 -11.86
C ASP A 252 -4.07 14.26 -12.14
N LYS A 253 -3.06 14.35 -11.28
CA LYS A 253 -1.91 15.25 -11.48
C LYS A 253 -1.17 14.96 -12.79
N ALA A 254 -1.00 13.68 -13.15
CA ALA A 254 -0.38 13.31 -14.42
C ALA A 254 -1.20 13.78 -15.63
N SER A 255 -2.53 13.75 -15.55
CA SER A 255 -3.43 14.23 -16.60
C SER A 255 -3.42 15.76 -16.70
N GLU A 256 -3.32 16.48 -15.58
CA GLU A 256 -3.15 17.94 -15.53
C GLU A 256 -1.80 18.35 -16.16
N ASN A 257 -0.70 17.74 -15.75
CA ASN A 257 0.62 17.99 -16.32
C ASN A 257 0.68 17.70 -17.83
N ALA A 258 0.00 16.65 -18.28
CA ALA A 258 -0.11 16.34 -19.71
C ALA A 258 -0.88 17.43 -20.46
N ASN A 259 -1.92 18.04 -19.89
CA ASN A 259 -2.65 19.17 -20.45
C ASN A 259 -1.75 20.40 -20.66
N GLU A 260 -0.99 20.74 -19.62
CA GLU A 260 -0.05 21.88 -19.68
C GLU A 260 1.01 21.66 -20.75
N LEU A 261 1.59 20.45 -20.79
CA LEU A 261 2.57 20.10 -21.80
C LEU A 261 2.00 20.15 -23.23
N LEU A 262 0.74 19.71 -23.41
CA LEU A 262 0.05 19.81 -24.71
C LEU A 262 -0.15 21.26 -25.16
N ARG A 263 -0.47 22.17 -24.25
CA ARG A 263 -0.57 23.61 -24.56
C ARG A 263 0.78 24.16 -25.02
N ALA A 264 1.84 23.87 -24.29
CA ALA A 264 3.19 24.30 -24.63
C ALA A 264 3.66 23.74 -25.99
N LEU A 265 3.41 22.46 -26.24
CA LEU A 265 3.74 21.79 -27.50
C LEU A 265 2.96 22.36 -28.70
N LYS A 266 1.68 22.71 -28.55
CA LYS A 266 0.86 23.35 -29.59
C LYS A 266 1.41 24.73 -29.96
N ILE A 267 1.84 25.53 -28.98
CA ILE A 267 2.47 26.82 -29.21
C ILE A 267 3.80 26.63 -29.98
N SER A 268 4.64 25.69 -29.53
CA SER A 268 5.89 25.35 -30.19
C SER A 268 5.68 24.87 -31.64
N TYR A 269 4.67 24.02 -31.86
CA TYR A 269 4.27 23.54 -33.17
C TYR A 269 3.90 24.71 -34.13
N ASN A 270 3.06 25.65 -33.65
CA ASN A 270 2.63 26.78 -34.45
C ASN A 270 3.81 27.69 -34.81
N ARG A 271 4.73 27.92 -33.85
CA ARG A 271 5.96 28.71 -34.12
C ARG A 271 6.85 28.02 -35.17
N ALA A 272 7.09 26.72 -35.01
CA ALA A 272 7.87 25.94 -35.97
C ALA A 272 7.21 25.89 -37.35
N ARG A 273 5.89 25.81 -37.42
CA ARG A 273 5.12 25.84 -38.66
C ARG A 273 5.26 27.20 -39.36
N GLN A 274 5.09 28.29 -38.62
CA GLN A 274 5.27 29.67 -39.20
C GLN A 274 6.68 29.88 -39.70
N ALA A 275 7.69 29.45 -38.91
CA ALA A 275 9.09 29.56 -39.34
C ALA A 275 9.37 28.75 -40.63
N ALA A 276 8.83 27.53 -40.74
CA ALA A 276 8.96 26.70 -41.93
C ALA A 276 8.33 27.37 -43.17
N ILE A 277 7.10 27.89 -43.03
CA ILE A 277 6.41 28.61 -44.12
C ILE A 277 7.21 29.84 -44.55
N THR A 278 7.71 30.63 -43.58
CA THR A 278 8.50 31.81 -43.89
C THR A 278 9.79 31.45 -44.65
N THR A 279 10.47 30.38 -44.22
CA THR A 279 11.69 29.93 -44.91
C THR A 279 11.39 29.44 -46.33
N GLU A 280 10.35 28.64 -46.53
CA GLU A 280 9.92 28.16 -47.84
C GLU A 280 9.56 29.35 -48.77
N LEU A 281 8.84 30.35 -48.27
CA LEU A 281 8.51 31.57 -49.02
C LEU A 281 9.77 32.36 -49.37
N THR A 282 10.72 32.53 -48.46
CA THR A 282 11.97 33.21 -48.69
C THR A 282 12.83 32.49 -49.73
N GLU A 283 12.88 31.14 -49.66
CA GLU A 283 13.60 30.34 -50.67
C GLU A 283 12.97 30.47 -52.07
N ILE A 284 11.63 30.44 -52.16
CA ILE A 284 10.92 30.64 -53.44
C ILE A 284 11.20 32.05 -54.02
N VAL A 285 11.06 33.10 -53.22
CA VAL A 285 11.31 34.48 -53.67
C VAL A 285 12.76 34.68 -54.07
N SER A 286 13.71 34.15 -53.27
CA SER A 286 15.14 34.25 -53.61
C SER A 286 15.47 33.43 -54.87
N GLY A 287 14.86 32.28 -55.08
CA GLY A 287 15.02 31.48 -56.29
C GLY A 287 14.44 32.17 -57.53
N ALA A 288 13.27 32.82 -57.41
CA ALA A 288 12.68 33.61 -58.51
C ALA A 288 13.54 34.81 -58.87
N ALA A 289 14.03 35.60 -57.87
CA ALA A 289 14.92 36.71 -58.09
C ALA A 289 16.27 36.33 -58.79
N ALA A 290 16.79 35.13 -58.48
CA ALA A 290 18.01 34.61 -59.11
C ALA A 290 17.79 34.15 -60.58
N LEU A 291 16.53 33.91 -60.98
CA LEU A 291 16.21 33.58 -62.40
C LEU A 291 15.89 34.78 -63.24
N GLU A 292 15.57 35.94 -62.67
CA GLU A 292 15.29 37.20 -63.34
C GLU A 292 16.58 38.11 -63.57
N GLY A 293 17.69 37.81 -62.92
CA GLY A 293 18.98 38.45 -63.04
C GLY A 293 19.95 37.58 -63.85
#